data_8095a6ac15b3a8327eedd666df45baeb
#
_entry.id   8095a6ac15b3a8327eedd666df45baeb
#
_cell.length_a   1.000
_cell.length_b   1.000
_cell.length_c   1.000
_cell.angle_alpha   90.00
_cell.angle_beta   90.00
_cell.angle_gamma   90.00
#
_symmetry.space_group_name_H-M   'P 1'
#
loop_
_entity.id
_entity.type
_entity.pdbx_description
1 polymer ?
#
loop_
_entity_poly.entity_id
_entity_poly.type
_entity_poly.pdbx_seq_one_letter_code
_entity_poly.pdbx_strand_id
1 'polypeptide(L)'
;MASRRATSSSSPGFPAPGALQFLLDGARRGEKSVFLSLEEDVPQLLETARQFGWPVDAAVDQGLLKVVRLDPKETRQSLHRIQGELGHELTSLGARRIVVDSVSLLNMLSDDEPGRRATLFALAAACRASGATTVLTAEADPLHAEVSRDGLSEYVADGVVVLGYRTAVDGHRVGLALRVLKMRRTAHARTVQPYTIGPNGLSVDAKAVDLGG
;
A
#
# COMPACT_ATOMS: atom_id res chain seq x y z
N MET A 1 4.47 21.25 -3.24
CA MET A 1 3.66 20.40 -2.35
C MET A 1 4.26 19.00 -2.41
N ALA A 2 4.81 18.50 -1.32
CA ALA A 2 5.51 17.22 -1.34
C ALA A 2 4.50 16.07 -1.40
N SER A 3 4.63 15.19 -2.40
CA SER A 3 3.90 13.94 -2.48
C SER A 3 4.18 13.11 -1.24
N ARG A 4 3.17 12.90 -0.40
CA ARG A 4 3.28 12.04 0.78
C ARG A 4 3.13 10.59 0.36
N ARG A 5 4.09 9.77 0.71
CA ARG A 5 4.07 8.34 0.45
C ARG A 5 4.12 7.59 1.75
N ALA A 6 3.25 6.61 1.88
CA ALA A 6 3.28 5.66 2.98
C ALA A 6 3.57 4.27 2.41
N THR A 7 4.40 3.50 3.09
CA THR A 7 4.57 2.07 2.85
C THR A 7 4.05 1.34 4.06
N SER A 8 3.17 0.37 3.86
CA SER A 8 2.72 -0.52 4.92
C SER A 8 3.32 -1.90 4.71
N SER A 9 3.91 -2.48 5.74
CA SER A 9 4.29 -3.88 5.75
C SER A 9 3.23 -4.69 6.48
N SER A 10 2.83 -5.83 5.97
CA SER A 10 1.78 -6.65 6.56
C SER A 10 2.20 -8.10 6.76
N SER A 11 1.69 -8.69 7.82
CA SER A 11 1.51 -10.13 7.94
C SER A 11 0.34 -10.59 7.06
N PRO A 12 0.25 -11.89 6.71
CA PRO A 12 -0.68 -12.39 5.70
C PRO A 12 -2.13 -11.99 6.00
N GLY A 13 -2.78 -11.36 5.03
CA GLY A 13 -4.22 -11.06 5.02
C GLY A 13 -4.65 -9.61 5.11
N PHE A 14 -3.76 -8.61 5.09
CA PHE A 14 -4.15 -7.23 5.41
C PHE A 14 -4.00 -6.13 4.34
N PRO A 15 -3.17 -6.15 3.31
CA PRO A 15 -2.94 -4.96 2.49
C PRO A 15 -4.17 -4.45 1.74
N ALA A 16 -4.92 -5.33 1.10
CA ALA A 16 -5.97 -4.97 0.18
C ALA A 16 -7.10 -4.11 0.78
N PRO A 17 -7.73 -4.45 1.94
CA PRO A 17 -8.84 -3.63 2.45
C PRO A 17 -8.43 -2.21 2.84
N GLY A 18 -7.33 -2.01 3.55
CA GLY A 18 -6.86 -0.68 3.94
C GLY A 18 -6.41 0.17 2.74
N ALA A 19 -5.80 -0.47 1.75
CA ALA A 19 -5.40 0.15 0.51
C ALA A 19 -6.60 0.58 -0.34
N LEU A 20 -7.62 -0.29 -0.46
CA LEU A 20 -8.88 0.04 -1.14
C LEU A 20 -9.63 1.17 -0.42
N GLN A 21 -9.70 1.13 0.91
CA GLN A 21 -10.31 2.20 1.72
C GLN A 21 -9.67 3.56 1.44
N PHE A 22 -8.33 3.61 1.34
CA PHE A 22 -7.60 4.83 0.99
C PHE A 22 -8.01 5.37 -0.38
N LEU A 23 -8.17 4.52 -1.39
CA LEU A 23 -8.56 4.93 -2.74
C LEU A 23 -10.03 5.35 -2.80
N LEU A 24 -10.93 4.60 -2.15
CA LEU A 24 -12.35 4.91 -2.12
C LEU A 24 -12.67 6.18 -1.34
N ASP A 25 -11.89 6.51 -0.30
CA ASP A 25 -11.97 7.82 0.34
C ASP A 25 -11.61 8.95 -0.63
N GLY A 26 -10.62 8.73 -1.50
CA GLY A 26 -10.32 9.66 -2.60
C GLY A 26 -11.48 9.79 -3.59
N ALA A 27 -12.04 8.67 -4.02
CA ALA A 27 -13.17 8.68 -4.96
C ALA A 27 -14.39 9.44 -4.39
N ARG A 28 -14.70 9.30 -3.10
CA ARG A 28 -15.75 10.08 -2.42
C ARG A 28 -15.50 11.59 -2.46
N ARG A 29 -14.25 12.01 -2.60
CA ARG A 29 -13.83 13.42 -2.74
C ARG A 29 -13.70 13.88 -4.20
N GLY A 30 -14.07 13.02 -5.15
CA GLY A 30 -13.90 13.28 -6.58
C GLY A 30 -12.46 13.16 -7.08
N GLU A 31 -11.56 12.55 -6.28
CA GLU A 31 -10.16 12.34 -6.65
C GLU A 31 -10.02 11.06 -7.46
N LYS A 32 -9.37 11.13 -8.60
CA LYS A 32 -9.06 9.93 -9.40
C LYS A 32 -8.01 9.07 -8.70
N SER A 33 -8.28 7.80 -8.61
CA SER A 33 -7.51 6.81 -7.87
C SER A 33 -7.13 5.64 -8.76
N VAL A 34 -5.93 5.09 -8.55
CA VAL A 34 -5.43 3.94 -9.30
C VAL A 34 -4.94 2.87 -8.34
N PHE A 35 -5.40 1.64 -8.53
CA PHE A 35 -4.87 0.45 -7.87
C PHE A 35 -4.05 -0.36 -8.87
N LEU A 36 -2.78 -0.54 -8.60
CA LEU A 36 -1.88 -1.42 -9.34
C LEU A 36 -1.69 -2.70 -8.53
N SER A 37 -2.31 -3.79 -8.98
CA SER A 37 -2.19 -5.10 -8.33
C SER A 37 -1.09 -5.92 -9.01
N LEU A 38 -0.20 -6.48 -8.21
CA LEU A 38 0.75 -7.50 -8.64
C LEU A 38 0.37 -8.89 -8.09
N GLU A 39 -0.57 -8.94 -7.15
CA GLU A 39 -0.93 -10.16 -6.41
C GLU A 39 -2.31 -10.66 -6.81
N GLU A 40 -3.34 -9.88 -6.55
CA GLU A 40 -4.73 -10.29 -6.74
C GLU A 40 -5.26 -9.95 -8.14
N ASP A 41 -6.15 -10.80 -8.63
CA ASP A 41 -6.94 -10.53 -9.83
C ASP A 41 -7.97 -9.43 -9.57
N VAL A 42 -8.21 -8.59 -10.59
CA VAL A 42 -9.15 -7.46 -10.49
C VAL A 42 -10.54 -7.90 -9.99
N PRO A 43 -11.16 -8.99 -10.47
CA PRO A 43 -12.46 -9.42 -9.96
C PRO A 43 -12.45 -9.76 -8.47
N GLN A 44 -11.40 -10.41 -7.96
CA GLN A 44 -11.26 -10.77 -6.56
C GLN A 44 -11.13 -9.53 -5.66
N LEU A 45 -10.33 -8.57 -6.09
CA LEU A 45 -10.14 -7.31 -5.38
C LEU A 45 -11.45 -6.51 -5.26
N LEU A 46 -12.21 -6.43 -6.37
CA LEU A 46 -13.51 -5.75 -6.36
C LEU A 46 -14.53 -6.49 -5.51
N GLU A 47 -14.52 -7.82 -5.51
CA GLU A 47 -15.39 -8.64 -4.66
C GLU A 47 -15.09 -8.42 -3.17
N THR A 48 -13.80 -8.33 -2.79
CA THR A 48 -13.41 -7.98 -1.41
C THR A 48 -14.03 -6.64 -1.00
N ALA A 49 -13.97 -5.61 -1.85
CA ALA A 49 -14.59 -4.33 -1.55
C ALA A 49 -16.12 -4.40 -1.38
N ARG A 50 -16.80 -5.22 -2.21
CA ARG A 50 -18.25 -5.45 -2.11
C ARG A 50 -18.63 -6.13 -0.79
N GLN A 51 -17.83 -7.09 -0.32
CA GLN A 51 -18.05 -7.76 0.96
C GLN A 51 -17.98 -6.79 2.15
N PHE A 52 -17.20 -5.72 2.05
CA PHE A 52 -17.20 -4.63 3.02
C PHE A 52 -18.37 -3.64 2.80
N GLY A 53 -19.23 -3.84 1.81
CA GLY A 53 -20.31 -2.92 1.46
C GLY A 53 -19.83 -1.59 0.87
N TRP A 54 -18.62 -1.55 0.33
CA TRP A 54 -18.06 -0.32 -0.22
C TRP A 54 -18.54 -0.08 -1.65
N PRO A 55 -18.76 1.19 -2.05
CA PRO A 55 -19.33 1.55 -3.36
C PRO A 55 -18.26 1.48 -4.47
N VAL A 56 -17.59 0.33 -4.59
CA VAL A 56 -16.47 0.17 -5.52
C VAL A 56 -16.92 0.23 -6.98
N ASP A 57 -18.07 -0.38 -7.30
CA ASP A 57 -18.60 -0.40 -8.67
C ASP A 57 -18.93 1.02 -9.13
N ALA A 58 -19.60 1.81 -8.27
CA ALA A 58 -19.89 3.21 -8.57
C ALA A 58 -18.62 4.04 -8.81
N ALA A 59 -17.56 3.78 -8.05
CA ALA A 59 -16.28 4.47 -8.24
C ALA A 59 -15.61 4.10 -9.57
N VAL A 60 -15.72 2.82 -9.99
CA VAL A 60 -15.21 2.35 -11.29
C VAL A 60 -16.03 2.93 -12.43
N ASP A 61 -17.36 2.86 -12.37
CA ASP A 61 -18.27 3.33 -13.41
C ASP A 61 -18.14 4.83 -13.64
N GLN A 62 -17.88 5.61 -12.59
CA GLN A 62 -17.63 7.06 -12.67
C GLN A 62 -16.20 7.39 -13.14
N GLY A 63 -15.34 6.41 -13.37
CA GLY A 63 -13.94 6.62 -13.74
C GLY A 63 -13.08 7.23 -12.62
N LEU A 64 -13.55 7.16 -11.37
CA LEU A 64 -12.82 7.64 -10.18
C LEU A 64 -11.89 6.59 -9.60
N LEU A 65 -12.12 5.31 -9.89
CA LEU A 65 -11.22 4.21 -9.53
C LEU A 65 -10.86 3.39 -10.77
N LYS A 66 -9.58 3.28 -11.05
CA LYS A 66 -9.04 2.36 -12.05
C LYS A 66 -8.23 1.27 -11.36
N VAL A 67 -8.55 0.02 -11.63
CA VAL A 67 -7.79 -1.14 -11.15
C VAL A 67 -7.05 -1.75 -12.33
N VAL A 68 -5.74 -1.92 -12.18
CA VAL A 68 -4.86 -2.46 -13.22
C VAL A 68 -4.06 -3.59 -12.61
N ARG A 69 -4.04 -4.74 -13.28
CA ARG A 69 -3.14 -5.82 -12.92
C ARG A 69 -1.82 -5.69 -13.69
N LEU A 70 -0.71 -5.86 -12.98
CA LEU A 70 0.62 -6.05 -13.52
C LEU A 70 1.01 -7.50 -13.23
N ASP A 71 0.85 -8.39 -14.22
CA ASP A 71 1.10 -9.83 -14.00
C ASP A 71 2.61 -10.08 -13.88
N PRO A 72 3.09 -10.59 -12.74
CA PRO A 72 4.50 -10.92 -12.56
C PRO A 72 4.98 -12.02 -13.52
N LYS A 73 4.07 -12.86 -14.05
CA LYS A 73 4.39 -13.90 -15.04
C LYS A 73 4.70 -13.32 -16.41
N GLU A 74 4.12 -12.17 -16.75
CA GLU A 74 4.41 -11.41 -17.96
C GLU A 74 5.58 -10.44 -17.72
N THR A 75 6.67 -10.95 -17.17
CA THR A 75 7.81 -10.20 -16.64
C THR A 75 8.28 -9.10 -17.58
N ARG A 76 8.52 -9.43 -18.85
CA ARG A 76 9.05 -8.47 -19.83
C ARG A 76 8.09 -7.31 -20.09
N GLN A 77 6.79 -7.60 -20.24
CA GLN A 77 5.77 -6.58 -20.49
C GLN A 77 5.56 -5.69 -19.26
N SER A 78 5.51 -6.29 -18.07
CA SER A 78 5.37 -5.54 -16.81
C SER A 78 6.56 -4.63 -16.54
N LEU A 79 7.78 -5.11 -16.79
CA LEU A 79 9.00 -4.28 -16.67
C LEU A 79 8.98 -3.11 -17.66
N HIS A 80 8.63 -3.37 -18.92
CA HIS A 80 8.53 -2.34 -19.94
C HIS A 80 7.53 -1.24 -19.55
N ARG A 81 6.34 -1.62 -19.06
CA ARG A 81 5.34 -0.67 -18.58
C ARG A 81 5.84 0.13 -17.39
N ILE A 82 6.41 -0.51 -16.38
CA ILE A 82 6.91 0.17 -15.17
C ILE A 82 8.01 1.16 -15.52
N GLN A 83 8.94 0.78 -16.39
CA GLN A 83 10.11 1.59 -16.73
C GLN A 83 9.83 2.68 -17.77
N GLY A 84 8.86 2.47 -18.65
CA GLY A 84 8.62 3.36 -19.79
C GLY A 84 7.27 4.10 -19.76
N GLU A 85 6.16 3.41 -19.55
CA GLU A 85 4.82 3.92 -19.83
C GLU A 85 4.05 4.38 -18.60
N LEU A 86 4.25 3.71 -17.47
CA LEU A 86 3.42 3.88 -16.27
C LEU A 86 3.38 5.34 -15.77
N GLY A 87 4.51 6.04 -15.77
CA GLY A 87 4.56 7.43 -15.33
C GLY A 87 3.69 8.34 -16.18
N HIS A 88 3.71 8.14 -17.49
CA HIS A 88 2.86 8.88 -18.44
C HIS A 88 1.39 8.51 -18.27
N GLU A 89 1.06 7.22 -18.14
CA GLU A 89 -0.31 6.75 -17.90
C GLU A 89 -0.91 7.36 -16.63
N LEU A 90 -0.19 7.31 -15.52
CA LEU A 90 -0.65 7.86 -14.23
C LEU A 90 -0.87 9.37 -14.30
N THR A 91 0.02 10.08 -14.99
CA THR A 91 -0.09 11.54 -15.18
C THR A 91 -1.27 11.88 -16.07
N SER A 92 -1.45 11.18 -17.19
CA SER A 92 -2.55 11.39 -18.14
C SER A 92 -3.92 11.10 -17.53
N LEU A 93 -4.00 10.11 -16.63
CA LEU A 93 -5.21 9.82 -15.86
C LEU A 93 -5.54 10.93 -14.86
N GLY A 94 -4.58 11.78 -14.51
CA GLY A 94 -4.74 12.75 -13.45
C GLY A 94 -4.91 12.09 -12.07
N ALA A 95 -4.24 10.96 -11.85
CA ALA A 95 -4.31 10.21 -10.59
C ALA A 95 -3.85 11.07 -9.41
N ARG A 96 -4.66 11.10 -8.36
CA ARG A 96 -4.37 11.80 -7.10
C ARG A 96 -3.97 10.83 -5.99
N ARG A 97 -4.46 9.60 -6.07
CA ARG A 97 -4.12 8.51 -5.14
C ARG A 97 -3.74 7.27 -5.92
N ILE A 98 -2.67 6.63 -5.51
CA ILE A 98 -2.17 5.41 -6.12
C ILE A 98 -1.90 4.39 -5.02
N VAL A 99 -2.27 3.15 -5.26
CA VAL A 99 -1.85 1.99 -4.47
C VAL A 99 -1.08 1.05 -5.38
N VAL A 100 -0.01 0.47 -4.87
CA VAL A 100 0.69 -0.66 -5.49
C VAL A 100 0.73 -1.81 -4.49
N ASP A 101 0.10 -2.92 -4.82
CA ASP A 101 -0.08 -4.07 -3.94
C ASP A 101 0.29 -5.38 -4.66
N SER A 102 1.32 -6.06 -4.28
CA SER A 102 2.36 -5.78 -3.30
C SER A 102 3.71 -5.61 -4.02
N VAL A 103 4.52 -4.61 -3.62
CA VAL A 103 5.86 -4.43 -4.22
C VAL A 103 6.82 -5.59 -3.91
N SER A 104 6.51 -6.42 -2.92
CA SER A 104 7.28 -7.62 -2.64
C SER A 104 7.32 -8.59 -3.82
N LEU A 105 6.29 -8.58 -4.68
CA LEU A 105 6.23 -9.40 -5.89
C LEU A 105 7.08 -8.86 -7.04
N LEU A 106 7.59 -7.63 -6.96
CA LEU A 106 8.57 -7.13 -7.94
C LEU A 106 9.83 -7.99 -7.98
N ASN A 107 10.10 -8.72 -6.88
CA ASN A 107 11.20 -9.69 -6.84
C ASN A 107 11.06 -10.81 -7.88
N MET A 108 9.84 -11.08 -8.35
CA MET A 108 9.58 -12.08 -9.41
C MET A 108 9.85 -11.53 -10.81
N LEU A 109 10.01 -10.22 -10.95
CA LEU A 109 10.25 -9.55 -12.23
C LEU A 109 11.73 -9.46 -12.62
N SER A 110 12.64 -9.84 -11.73
CA SER A 110 14.07 -9.82 -12.00
C SER A 110 14.80 -10.87 -11.17
N ASP A 111 15.72 -11.60 -11.78
CA ASP A 111 16.48 -12.67 -11.15
C ASP A 111 17.59 -12.15 -10.25
N ASP A 112 18.04 -10.92 -10.45
CA ASP A 112 19.12 -10.31 -9.70
C ASP A 112 18.70 -9.13 -8.81
N GLU A 113 19.44 -8.86 -7.77
CA GLU A 113 19.19 -7.76 -6.85
C GLU A 113 19.27 -6.38 -7.53
N PRO A 114 20.26 -6.07 -8.38
CA PRO A 114 20.32 -4.81 -9.10
C PRO A 114 19.07 -4.54 -9.96
N GLY A 115 18.58 -5.55 -10.66
CA GLY A 115 17.36 -5.44 -11.46
C GLY A 115 16.11 -5.20 -10.62
N ARG A 116 15.94 -5.92 -9.50
CA ARG A 116 14.86 -5.69 -8.54
C ARG A 116 14.88 -4.27 -8.01
N ARG A 117 16.06 -3.80 -7.62
CA ARG A 117 16.27 -2.43 -7.15
C ARG A 117 15.90 -1.40 -8.22
N ALA A 118 16.36 -1.59 -9.44
CA ALA A 118 16.07 -0.70 -10.57
C ALA A 118 14.57 -0.63 -10.84
N THR A 119 13.87 -1.75 -10.82
CA THR A 119 12.42 -1.83 -11.02
C THR A 119 11.65 -1.08 -9.93
N LEU A 120 11.99 -1.29 -8.66
CA LEU A 120 11.35 -0.58 -7.55
C LEU A 120 11.59 0.94 -7.63
N PHE A 121 12.80 1.36 -7.97
CA PHE A 121 13.12 2.78 -8.15
C PHE A 121 12.37 3.38 -9.33
N ALA A 122 12.26 2.67 -10.46
CA ALA A 122 11.50 3.11 -11.62
C ALA A 122 10.01 3.26 -11.30
N LEU A 123 9.41 2.28 -10.63
CA LEU A 123 8.04 2.36 -10.14
C LEU A 123 7.83 3.56 -9.22
N ALA A 124 8.70 3.72 -8.24
CA ALA A 124 8.64 4.85 -7.32
C ALA A 124 8.81 6.20 -8.04
N ALA A 125 9.66 6.27 -9.07
CA ALA A 125 9.83 7.47 -9.88
C ALA A 125 8.58 7.77 -10.72
N ALA A 126 7.97 6.76 -11.35
CA ALA A 126 6.72 6.89 -12.10
C ALA A 126 5.58 7.43 -11.21
N CYS A 127 5.41 6.84 -10.03
CA CYS A 127 4.44 7.33 -9.04
C CYS A 127 4.73 8.77 -8.58
N ARG A 128 6.00 9.14 -8.46
CA ARG A 128 6.41 10.51 -8.08
C ARG A 128 6.08 11.52 -9.16
N ALA A 129 6.33 11.18 -10.40
CA ALA A 129 6.10 12.04 -11.55
C ALA A 129 4.62 12.41 -11.68
N SER A 130 3.69 11.53 -11.31
CA SER A 130 2.25 11.81 -11.31
C SER A 130 1.81 12.86 -10.29
N GLY A 131 2.63 13.16 -9.27
CA GLY A 131 2.26 14.05 -8.16
C GLY A 131 1.23 13.48 -7.19
N ALA A 132 0.83 12.22 -7.34
CA ALA A 132 -0.16 11.57 -6.49
C ALA A 132 0.41 11.19 -5.12
N THR A 133 -0.46 11.06 -4.12
CA THR A 133 -0.14 10.34 -2.89
C THR A 133 -0.15 8.83 -3.18
N THR A 134 0.98 8.18 -2.97
CA THR A 134 1.14 6.75 -3.27
C THR A 134 1.34 5.94 -2.01
N VAL A 135 0.60 4.86 -1.88
CA VAL A 135 0.79 3.80 -0.89
C VAL A 135 1.37 2.58 -1.60
N LEU A 136 2.50 2.11 -1.11
CA LEU A 136 3.12 0.85 -1.53
C LEU A 136 2.93 -0.15 -0.39
N THR A 137 2.33 -1.29 -0.65
CA THR A 137 2.29 -2.37 0.31
C THR A 137 3.49 -3.28 0.12
N ALA A 138 4.03 -3.79 1.20
CA ALA A 138 5.14 -4.73 1.20
C ALA A 138 5.00 -5.73 2.34
N GLU A 139 5.42 -6.96 2.10
CA GLU A 139 5.55 -7.95 3.18
C GLU A 139 6.68 -7.56 4.13
N ALA A 140 6.44 -7.74 5.42
CA ALA A 140 7.49 -7.60 6.42
C ALA A 140 8.43 -8.82 6.41
N ASP A 141 9.67 -8.59 6.78
CA ASP A 141 10.59 -9.68 7.06
C ASP A 141 10.08 -10.50 8.26
N PRO A 142 10.00 -11.84 8.17
CA PRO A 142 9.48 -12.68 9.25
C PRO A 142 10.26 -12.59 10.55
N LEU A 143 11.56 -12.27 10.48
CA LEU A 143 12.45 -12.16 11.62
C LEU A 143 12.59 -10.73 12.13
N HIS A 144 12.34 -9.75 11.26
CA HIS A 144 12.50 -8.31 11.53
C HIS A 144 11.29 -7.54 11.02
N ALA A 145 10.19 -7.62 11.73
CA ALA A 145 8.91 -7.02 11.33
C ALA A 145 8.95 -5.50 11.05
N GLU A 146 10.08 -4.85 11.30
CA GLU A 146 10.32 -3.43 11.03
C GLU A 146 10.91 -3.15 9.66
N VAL A 147 11.33 -4.19 8.96
CA VAL A 147 11.98 -4.12 7.66
C VAL A 147 11.10 -4.86 6.65
N SER A 148 10.98 -4.32 5.45
CA SER A 148 10.35 -5.05 4.36
C SER A 148 11.19 -6.27 3.98
N ARG A 149 10.54 -7.32 3.50
CA ARG A 149 11.20 -8.56 3.09
C ARG A 149 12.29 -8.35 2.03
N ASP A 150 12.13 -7.31 1.22
CA ASP A 150 13.10 -6.94 0.19
C ASP A 150 14.20 -6.00 0.72
N GLY A 151 14.05 -5.42 1.92
CA GLY A 151 14.98 -4.47 2.52
C GLY A 151 15.16 -3.17 1.73
N LEU A 152 14.33 -2.90 0.73
CA LEU A 152 14.48 -1.79 -0.22
C LEU A 152 13.34 -0.78 -0.17
N SER A 153 12.14 -1.23 0.19
CA SER A 153 10.92 -0.39 0.15
C SER A 153 11.05 0.84 1.04
N GLU A 154 11.74 0.72 2.17
CA GLU A 154 11.99 1.83 3.09
C GLU A 154 12.86 2.94 2.48
N TYR A 155 13.74 2.61 1.52
CA TYR A 155 14.59 3.61 0.89
C TYR A 155 13.83 4.53 -0.07
N VAL A 156 12.82 4.00 -0.75
CA VAL A 156 12.03 4.77 -1.72
C VAL A 156 10.86 5.51 -1.08
N ALA A 157 10.37 5.07 0.09
CA ALA A 157 9.23 5.66 0.76
C ALA A 157 9.61 6.92 1.57
N ASP A 158 8.74 7.94 1.54
CA ASP A 158 8.86 9.12 2.40
C ASP A 158 8.33 8.86 3.81
N GLY A 159 7.35 7.95 3.95
CA GLY A 159 6.82 7.46 5.21
C GLY A 159 6.74 5.94 5.22
N VAL A 160 6.95 5.34 6.39
CA VAL A 160 6.81 3.89 6.62
C VAL A 160 5.88 3.70 7.79
N VAL A 161 4.80 2.96 7.53
CA VAL A 161 3.83 2.53 8.54
C VAL A 161 3.93 1.02 8.64
N VAL A 162 4.16 0.53 9.84
CA VAL A 162 4.22 -0.91 10.13
C VAL A 162 2.91 -1.33 10.76
N LEU A 163 2.30 -2.36 10.18
CA LEU A 163 1.13 -3.04 10.71
C LEU A 163 1.57 -4.42 11.24
N GLY A 164 1.10 -4.79 12.39
CA GLY A 164 1.51 -6.05 13.00
C GLY A 164 0.57 -6.49 14.11
N TYR A 165 1.00 -7.50 14.83
CA TYR A 165 0.32 -8.03 15.99
C TYR A 165 1.05 -7.64 17.28
N ARG A 166 0.29 -7.47 18.34
CA ARG A 166 0.83 -7.29 19.68
C ARG A 166 0.14 -8.27 20.61
N THR A 167 0.94 -9.05 21.32
CA THR A 167 0.44 -9.92 22.37
C THR A 167 0.33 -9.12 23.68
N ALA A 168 -0.79 -9.22 24.35
CA ALA A 168 -0.99 -8.61 25.65
C ALA A 168 -0.04 -9.24 26.70
N VAL A 169 0.23 -8.51 27.78
CA VAL A 169 1.14 -8.96 28.86
C VAL A 169 0.71 -10.30 29.46
N ASP A 170 -0.61 -10.58 29.48
CA ASP A 170 -1.17 -11.86 29.94
C ASP A 170 -0.88 -13.03 29.00
N GLY A 171 -0.33 -12.80 27.82
CA GLY A 171 -0.03 -13.81 26.81
C GLY A 171 -1.26 -14.44 26.11
N HIS A 172 -2.47 -14.07 26.52
CA HIS A 172 -3.71 -14.72 26.04
C HIS A 172 -4.45 -13.92 24.95
N ARG A 173 -4.16 -12.63 24.82
CA ARG A 173 -4.82 -11.77 23.84
C ARG A 173 -3.82 -11.25 22.84
N VAL A 174 -4.25 -11.27 21.57
CA VAL A 174 -3.50 -10.70 20.46
C VAL A 174 -4.33 -9.58 19.85
N GLY A 175 -3.75 -8.40 19.77
CA GLY A 175 -4.36 -7.24 19.15
C GLY A 175 -3.59 -6.82 17.89
N LEU A 176 -4.26 -6.07 17.03
CA LEU A 176 -3.64 -5.45 15.86
C LEU A 176 -2.99 -4.12 16.29
N ALA A 177 -1.79 -3.89 15.83
CA ALA A 177 -1.00 -2.73 16.22
C ALA A 177 -0.39 -2.03 14.98
N LEU A 178 -0.45 -0.72 14.98
CA LEU A 178 0.10 0.16 13.95
C LEU A 178 1.14 1.08 14.58
N ARG A 179 2.24 1.30 13.88
CA ARG A 179 3.18 2.36 14.24
C ARG A 179 3.72 3.06 13.00
N VAL A 180 4.05 4.32 13.13
CA VAL A 180 4.81 5.07 12.14
C VAL A 180 6.29 4.89 12.46
N LEU A 181 7.00 4.14 11.61
CA LEU A 181 8.42 3.90 11.77
C LEU A 181 9.24 5.12 11.33
N LYS A 182 8.79 5.77 10.25
CA LYS A 182 9.48 6.88 9.62
C LYS A 182 8.49 7.80 8.92
N MET A 183 8.78 9.10 8.98
CA MET A 183 8.11 10.11 8.15
C MET A 183 9.12 11.20 7.80
N ARG A 184 9.49 11.33 6.53
CA ARG A 184 10.41 12.37 6.08
C ARG A 184 9.74 13.74 6.15
N ARG A 185 10.46 14.73 6.64
CA ARG A 185 10.05 16.15 6.68
C ARG A 185 8.77 16.44 7.45
N THR A 186 8.36 15.53 8.32
CA THR A 186 7.14 15.71 9.13
C THR A 186 7.34 15.05 10.48
N ALA A 187 6.95 15.73 11.55
CA ALA A 187 6.85 15.12 12.88
C ALA A 187 5.73 14.05 12.84
N HIS A 188 5.93 12.97 13.57
CA HIS A 188 4.95 11.88 13.68
C HIS A 188 4.94 11.30 15.10
N ALA A 189 3.85 10.66 15.46
CA ALA A 189 3.75 9.91 16.70
C ALA A 189 4.74 8.73 16.70
N ARG A 190 5.40 8.51 17.83
CA ARG A 190 6.33 7.38 18.04
C ARG A 190 5.70 6.25 18.84
N THR A 191 4.43 6.40 19.20
CA THR A 191 3.66 5.41 19.96
C THR A 191 3.07 4.35 19.03
N VAL A 192 2.93 3.14 19.54
CA VAL A 192 2.20 2.07 18.88
C VAL A 192 0.71 2.30 19.14
N GLN A 193 -0.09 2.31 18.07
CA GLN A 193 -1.53 2.53 18.15
C GLN A 193 -2.27 1.23 17.85
N PRO A 194 -3.29 0.86 18.62
CA PRO A 194 -4.16 -0.24 18.26
C PRO A 194 -5.01 0.15 17.04
N TYR A 195 -5.30 -0.83 16.20
CA TYR A 195 -6.26 -0.67 15.13
C TYR A 195 -7.17 -1.89 15.03
N THR A 196 -8.30 -1.71 14.42
CA THR A 196 -9.28 -2.75 14.14
C THR A 196 -9.63 -2.78 12.66
N ILE A 197 -10.10 -3.93 12.20
CA ILE A 197 -10.71 -4.11 10.89
C ILE A 197 -12.15 -4.52 11.13
N GLY A 198 -13.07 -3.68 10.73
CA GLY A 198 -14.50 -3.90 10.88
C GLY A 198 -15.24 -3.69 9.56
N PRO A 199 -16.57 -3.68 9.58
CA PRO A 199 -17.37 -3.45 8.37
C PRO A 199 -17.04 -2.16 7.63
N ASN A 200 -16.55 -1.15 8.36
CA ASN A 200 -16.15 0.14 7.80
C ASN A 200 -14.66 0.20 7.38
N GLY A 201 -13.97 -0.95 7.38
CA GLY A 201 -12.57 -1.06 7.06
C GLY A 201 -11.63 -0.90 8.26
N LEU A 202 -10.44 -0.37 8.02
CA LEU A 202 -9.42 -0.12 9.05
C LEU A 202 -9.74 1.14 9.83
N SER A 203 -9.71 1.03 11.14
CA SER A 203 -9.87 2.15 12.06
C SER A 203 -8.77 2.14 13.11
N VAL A 204 -8.10 3.28 13.30
CA VAL A 204 -7.06 3.47 14.32
C VAL A 204 -7.69 4.15 15.54
N ASP A 205 -7.54 3.57 16.72
CA ASP A 205 -7.94 4.21 17.96
C ASP A 205 -6.81 5.11 18.49
N ALA A 206 -6.85 6.37 18.09
CA ALA A 206 -5.86 7.36 18.50
C ALA A 206 -5.93 7.74 19.99
N LYS A 207 -6.95 7.30 20.71
CA LYS A 207 -7.14 7.58 22.14
C LYS A 207 -6.60 6.49 23.06
N ALA A 208 -6.38 5.30 22.55
CA ALA A 208 -5.84 4.18 23.29
C ALA A 208 -4.31 4.34 23.47
N VAL A 209 -3.92 5.35 24.22
CA VAL A 209 -2.54 5.54 24.70
C VAL A 209 -2.48 4.90 26.08
N ASP A 210 -2.49 3.61 26.16
CA ASP A 210 -1.81 2.86 27.22
C ASP A 210 -1.94 1.36 26.97
N LEU A 211 -0.97 0.82 26.32
CA LEU A 211 -0.70 -0.61 26.42
C LEU A 211 0.32 -0.72 27.56
N GLY A 212 -0.17 -0.63 28.80
CA GLY A 212 0.63 -0.57 30.01
C GLY A 212 1.97 -1.30 29.93
N GLY A 213 3.05 -0.57 30.26
CA GLY A 213 4.36 -1.12 30.45
C GLY A 213 4.41 -2.06 31.64
#